data_8d27058011e447af65d694dcfca5d7da
#
_entry.id   8d27058011e447af65d694dcfca5d7da
#
_cell.length_a   1.000
_cell.length_b   1.000
_cell.length_c   1.000
_cell.angle_alpha   90.00
_cell.angle_beta   90.00
_cell.angle_gamma   90.00
#
_symmetry.space_group_name_H-M   'P 1'
#
loop_
_entity.id
_entity.type
_entity.pdbx_description
1 polymer ?
#
loop_
_entity_poly.entity_id
_entity_poly.type
_entity_poly.pdbx_seq_one_letter_code
_entity_poly.pdbx_strand_id
1 'polypeptide(L)'
;TISSVYFDTREMNLYNLSLNGDNEKLKARIRWYENKLNSKKLQFKFKDGLSVDKINLDYSKWKDNNKINLNKFLNQIGLENYFKIMEFTNSNILIPIVKITYERNRYTNKSFRFNLDYNIRSEKFTVPKYNKEFKNSVLEIKSPYINQKNEIFDMYNLEQVSYSKYIIALKDPEYYS
;
A
#
# COMPACT_ATOMS: atom_id res chain seq x y z
N THR A 1 14.35 -6.90 -2.71
CA THR A 1 13.38 -6.09 -3.46
C THR A 1 11.95 -6.51 -3.12
N ILE A 2 11.05 -5.55 -2.99
CA ILE A 2 9.62 -5.74 -2.73
C ILE A 2 8.84 -5.06 -3.85
N SER A 3 7.91 -5.79 -4.47
CA SER A 3 6.99 -5.25 -5.46
C SER A 3 5.55 -5.29 -4.95
N SER A 4 4.77 -4.29 -5.32
CA SER A 4 3.35 -4.21 -5.00
C SER A 4 2.61 -3.57 -6.17
N VAL A 5 1.55 -4.23 -6.64
CA VAL A 5 0.58 -3.62 -7.55
C VAL A 5 -0.63 -3.20 -6.74
N TYR A 6 -0.99 -1.93 -6.83
CA TYR A 6 -2.17 -1.37 -6.21
C TYR A 6 -3.35 -1.41 -7.19
N PHE A 7 -4.51 -1.68 -6.63
CA PHE A 7 -5.77 -1.82 -7.34
C PHE A 7 -6.75 -0.75 -6.87
N ASP A 8 -7.60 -0.33 -7.79
CA ASP A 8 -8.67 0.62 -7.52
C ASP A 8 -9.87 0.33 -8.42
N THR A 9 -10.95 1.05 -8.21
CA THR A 9 -12.07 1.14 -9.14
C THR A 9 -11.68 1.98 -10.36
N ARG A 10 -12.52 2.01 -11.39
CA ARG A 10 -12.32 2.91 -12.54
C ARG A 10 -12.40 4.37 -12.15
N GLU A 11 -13.24 4.68 -11.18
CA GLU A 11 -13.51 6.01 -10.63
C GLU A 11 -12.43 6.44 -9.61
N MET A 12 -11.42 5.59 -9.34
CA MET A 12 -10.34 5.87 -8.39
C MET A 12 -10.81 6.12 -6.95
N ASN A 13 -11.84 5.42 -6.51
CA ASN A 13 -12.47 5.62 -5.19
C ASN A 13 -11.47 5.47 -4.04
N LEU A 14 -10.62 4.42 -4.06
CA LEU A 14 -9.66 4.17 -2.98
C LEU A 14 -8.53 5.19 -2.95
N TYR A 15 -8.14 5.69 -4.13
CA TYR A 15 -7.17 6.77 -4.25
C TYR A 15 -7.73 8.07 -3.67
N ASN A 16 -8.95 8.44 -4.06
CA ASN A 16 -9.60 9.67 -3.61
C ASN A 16 -9.77 9.70 -2.09
N LEU A 17 -10.24 8.62 -1.46
CA LEU A 17 -10.30 8.48 0.00
C LEU A 17 -8.93 8.68 0.65
N SER A 18 -7.88 8.14 0.03
CA SER A 18 -6.53 8.26 0.55
C SER A 18 -5.94 9.67 0.35
N LEU A 19 -6.29 10.34 -0.77
CA LEU A 19 -5.84 11.69 -1.11
C LEU A 19 -6.49 12.74 -0.22
N ASN A 20 -7.79 12.62 0.01
CA ASN A 20 -8.57 13.54 0.86
C ASN A 20 -8.20 13.44 2.34
N GLY A 21 -7.48 12.40 2.73
CA GLY A 21 -7.09 12.19 4.12
C GLY A 21 -8.20 11.57 4.99
N ASP A 22 -9.24 10.99 4.38
CA ASP A 22 -10.38 10.41 5.09
C ASP A 22 -9.93 9.49 6.23
N ASN A 23 -10.67 9.49 7.34
CA ASN A 23 -10.35 8.63 8.48
C ASN A 23 -10.48 7.16 8.11
N GLU A 24 -11.56 6.83 7.39
CA GLU A 24 -11.80 5.49 6.88
C GLU A 24 -11.27 5.37 5.46
N LYS A 25 -10.44 4.38 5.23
CA LYS A 25 -9.86 4.12 3.92
C LYS A 25 -9.48 2.66 3.73
N LEU A 26 -9.59 2.23 2.48
CA LEU A 26 -9.19 0.92 2.04
C LEU A 26 -8.02 1.04 1.05
N LYS A 27 -7.04 0.15 1.17
CA LYS A 27 -6.03 -0.09 0.12
C LYS A 27 -6.07 -1.55 -0.29
N ALA A 28 -6.21 -1.80 -1.58
CA ALA A 28 -6.13 -3.12 -2.19
C ALA A 28 -4.82 -3.25 -2.96
N ARG A 29 -4.08 -4.32 -2.73
CA ARG A 29 -2.83 -4.56 -3.46
C ARG A 29 -2.47 -6.04 -3.52
N ILE A 30 -1.70 -6.40 -4.55
CA ILE A 30 -0.94 -7.65 -4.57
C ILE A 30 0.51 -7.31 -4.28
N ARG A 31 1.11 -8.04 -3.32
CA ARG A 31 2.50 -7.82 -2.90
C ARG A 31 3.28 -9.12 -2.96
N TRP A 32 4.56 -9.02 -3.37
CA TRP A 32 5.51 -10.14 -3.35
C TRP A 32 6.93 -9.66 -3.07
N TYR A 33 7.79 -10.63 -2.80
CA TYR A 33 9.23 -10.45 -2.72
C TYR A 33 9.86 -11.04 -3.97
N GLU A 34 10.74 -10.30 -4.65
CA GLU A 34 11.31 -10.74 -5.95
C GLU A 34 12.09 -12.04 -5.84
N ASN A 35 12.73 -12.30 -4.71
CA ASN A 35 13.41 -13.57 -4.45
C ASN A 35 12.47 -14.73 -4.11
N LYS A 36 11.16 -14.50 -4.04
CA LYS A 36 10.10 -15.48 -3.72
C LYS A 36 8.90 -15.25 -4.61
N LEU A 37 9.03 -15.53 -5.91
CA LEU A 37 7.99 -15.26 -6.91
C LEU A 37 6.62 -15.89 -6.59
N ASN A 38 6.62 -17.04 -5.91
CA ASN A 38 5.39 -17.71 -5.48
C ASN A 38 4.75 -17.11 -4.20
N SER A 39 5.28 -16.00 -3.69
CA SER A 39 4.80 -15.36 -2.46
C SER A 39 3.78 -14.23 -2.71
N LYS A 40 3.17 -14.17 -3.89
CA LYS A 40 2.17 -13.14 -4.20
C LYS A 40 0.97 -13.26 -3.28
N LYS A 41 0.65 -12.18 -2.57
CA LYS A 41 -0.49 -12.10 -1.67
C LYS A 41 -1.37 -10.93 -2.04
N LEU A 42 -2.67 -11.19 -2.22
CA LEU A 42 -3.68 -10.15 -2.26
C LEU A 42 -3.93 -9.65 -0.84
N GLN A 43 -3.84 -8.36 -0.65
CA GLN A 43 -3.96 -7.71 0.65
C GLN A 43 -4.98 -6.58 0.58
N PHE A 44 -5.96 -6.62 1.48
CA PHE A 44 -6.83 -5.50 1.79
C PHE A 44 -6.41 -4.91 3.13
N LYS A 45 -6.14 -3.61 3.15
CA LYS A 45 -5.77 -2.88 4.35
C LYS A 45 -6.82 -1.82 4.62
N PHE A 46 -7.63 -2.05 5.62
CA PHE A 46 -8.57 -1.09 6.16
C PHE A 46 -7.84 -0.21 7.18
N LYS A 47 -8.16 1.05 7.18
CA LYS A 47 -7.78 1.99 8.23
C LYS A 47 -9.03 2.73 8.65
N ASP A 48 -9.26 2.78 9.97
CA ASP A 48 -10.30 3.57 10.61
C ASP A 48 -9.66 4.31 11.77
N GLY A 49 -9.47 5.62 11.60
CA GLY A 49 -8.71 6.42 12.53
C GLY A 49 -7.31 5.86 12.81
N LEU A 50 -7.10 5.35 14.02
CA LEU A 50 -5.86 4.70 14.45
C LEU A 50 -5.86 3.18 14.24
N SER A 51 -7.03 2.57 14.06
CA SER A 51 -7.17 1.14 13.85
C SER A 51 -6.73 0.73 12.45
N VAL A 52 -6.11 -0.43 12.33
CA VAL A 52 -5.66 -0.99 11.06
C VAL A 52 -5.91 -2.48 11.01
N ASP A 53 -6.88 -2.89 10.20
CA ASP A 53 -7.15 -4.29 9.90
C ASP A 53 -6.59 -4.71 8.55
N LYS A 54 -6.23 -5.98 8.43
CA LYS A 54 -5.63 -6.53 7.20
C LYS A 54 -6.15 -7.91 6.90
N ILE A 55 -6.61 -8.08 5.67
CA ILE A 55 -6.89 -9.39 5.09
C ILE A 55 -5.75 -9.74 4.14
N ASN A 56 -5.21 -10.95 4.26
CA ASN A 56 -4.15 -11.46 3.39
C ASN A 56 -4.61 -12.79 2.79
N LEU A 57 -4.65 -12.85 1.47
CA LEU A 57 -5.02 -14.04 0.70
C LEU A 57 -3.85 -14.49 -0.15
N ASP A 58 -3.65 -15.80 -0.27
CA ASP A 58 -2.67 -16.32 -1.23
C ASP A 58 -3.18 -16.11 -2.65
N TYR A 59 -2.36 -15.52 -3.50
CA TYR A 59 -2.68 -15.30 -4.90
C TYR A 59 -1.44 -15.50 -5.79
N SER A 60 -0.69 -16.55 -5.53
CA SER A 60 0.55 -16.90 -6.23
C SER A 60 0.39 -16.98 -7.75
N LYS A 61 -0.77 -17.40 -8.23
CA LYS A 61 -1.10 -17.53 -9.67
C LYS A 61 -1.45 -16.21 -10.37
N TRP A 62 -1.49 -15.09 -9.64
CA TRP A 62 -1.82 -13.80 -10.27
C TRP A 62 -0.77 -13.42 -11.34
N LYS A 63 -1.26 -13.03 -12.51
CA LYS A 63 -0.45 -12.50 -13.61
C LYS A 63 -0.60 -10.99 -13.71
N ASP A 64 0.47 -10.32 -14.07
CA ASP A 64 0.51 -8.87 -14.21
C ASP A 64 -0.62 -8.37 -15.14
N ASN A 65 -1.24 -7.27 -14.77
CA ASN A 65 -2.37 -6.62 -15.44
C ASN A 65 -3.74 -7.31 -15.32
N ASN A 66 -3.86 -8.44 -14.63
CA ASN A 66 -5.17 -9.05 -14.41
C ASN A 66 -5.97 -8.27 -13.37
N LYS A 67 -7.24 -8.02 -13.69
CA LYS A 67 -8.23 -7.46 -12.76
C LYS A 67 -8.50 -8.42 -11.61
N ILE A 68 -8.90 -7.88 -10.46
CA ILE A 68 -9.41 -8.65 -9.34
C ILE A 68 -10.93 -8.66 -9.43
N ASN A 69 -11.54 -9.83 -9.45
CA ASN A 69 -12.97 -10.01 -9.24
C ASN A 69 -13.18 -10.49 -7.80
N LEU A 70 -13.77 -9.66 -6.94
CA LEU A 70 -13.96 -9.93 -5.52
C LEU A 70 -14.85 -11.15 -5.27
N ASN A 71 -15.81 -11.43 -6.15
CA ASN A 71 -16.70 -12.59 -6.01
C ASN A 71 -15.91 -13.91 -5.97
N LYS A 72 -14.76 -13.98 -6.65
CA LYS A 72 -13.90 -15.17 -6.64
C LYS A 72 -13.26 -15.44 -5.27
N PHE A 73 -13.24 -14.45 -4.40
CA PHE A 73 -12.63 -14.53 -3.08
C PHE A 73 -13.65 -14.52 -1.95
N LEU A 74 -14.95 -14.50 -2.26
CA LEU A 74 -16.02 -14.37 -1.27
C LEU A 74 -15.88 -15.39 -0.12
N ASN A 75 -15.67 -16.66 -0.43
CA ASN A 75 -15.52 -17.72 0.56
C ASN A 75 -14.25 -17.57 1.43
N GLN A 76 -13.21 -16.91 0.90
CA GLN A 76 -11.94 -16.69 1.62
C GLN A 76 -11.96 -15.42 2.46
N ILE A 77 -12.68 -14.42 2.00
CA ILE A 77 -12.82 -13.11 2.68
C ILE A 77 -13.90 -13.17 3.77
N GLY A 78 -14.95 -13.95 3.54
CA GLY A 78 -16.18 -13.93 4.32
C GLY A 78 -17.12 -12.79 3.93
N LEU A 79 -18.42 -12.98 4.18
CA LEU A 79 -19.46 -12.04 3.77
C LEU A 79 -19.28 -10.64 4.37
N GLU A 80 -18.97 -10.56 5.66
CA GLU A 80 -18.78 -9.28 6.37
C GLU A 80 -17.68 -8.43 5.71
N ASN A 81 -16.51 -9.01 5.53
CA ASN A 81 -15.40 -8.30 4.89
C ASN A 81 -15.67 -7.99 3.42
N TYR A 82 -16.40 -8.87 2.72
CA TYR A 82 -16.80 -8.62 1.34
C TYR A 82 -17.68 -7.37 1.25
N PHE A 83 -18.72 -7.26 2.08
CA PHE A 83 -19.56 -6.07 2.10
C PHE A 83 -18.80 -4.82 2.52
N LYS A 84 -17.93 -4.94 3.52
CA LYS A 84 -17.05 -3.83 3.91
C LYS A 84 -16.16 -3.35 2.76
N ILE A 85 -15.60 -4.24 1.93
CA ILE A 85 -14.86 -3.85 0.74
C ILE A 85 -15.79 -3.16 -0.27
N MET A 86 -17.00 -3.68 -0.48
CA MET A 86 -17.97 -3.14 -1.43
C MET A 86 -18.41 -1.72 -1.07
N GLU A 87 -18.52 -1.37 0.21
CA GLU A 87 -18.82 0.00 0.67
C GLU A 87 -17.78 1.01 0.19
N PHE A 88 -16.50 0.65 0.17
CA PHE A 88 -15.43 1.52 -0.31
C PHE A 88 -15.31 1.54 -1.83
N THR A 89 -15.68 0.46 -2.49
CA THR A 89 -15.37 0.31 -3.92
C THR A 89 -16.58 0.55 -4.81
N ASN A 90 -17.80 0.32 -4.34
CA ASN A 90 -19.02 0.25 -5.16
C ASN A 90 -18.86 -0.66 -6.39
N SER A 91 -17.89 -1.59 -6.35
CA SER A 91 -17.55 -2.45 -7.47
C SER A 91 -16.94 -3.76 -6.99
N ASN A 92 -17.36 -4.85 -7.58
CA ASN A 92 -16.74 -6.16 -7.37
C ASN A 92 -15.51 -6.38 -8.29
N ILE A 93 -15.19 -5.42 -9.16
CA ILE A 93 -14.04 -5.46 -10.07
C ILE A 93 -13.07 -4.35 -9.72
N LEU A 94 -11.85 -4.74 -9.38
CA LEU A 94 -10.74 -3.82 -9.18
C LEU A 94 -9.73 -3.98 -10.31
N ILE A 95 -9.25 -2.86 -10.84
CA ILE A 95 -8.27 -2.81 -11.90
C ILE A 95 -6.88 -2.45 -11.35
N PRO A 96 -5.79 -2.96 -11.94
CA PRO A 96 -4.45 -2.57 -11.55
C PRO A 96 -4.20 -1.12 -11.99
N ILE A 97 -3.70 -0.28 -11.08
CA ILE A 97 -3.48 1.15 -11.33
C ILE A 97 -1.98 1.46 -11.41
N VAL A 98 -1.22 1.01 -10.44
CA VAL A 98 0.21 1.32 -10.35
C VAL A 98 0.99 0.20 -9.68
N LYS A 99 2.15 -0.12 -10.24
CA LYS A 99 3.15 -0.98 -9.61
C LYS A 99 4.17 -0.10 -8.90
N ILE A 100 4.53 -0.47 -7.67
CA ILE A 100 5.57 0.18 -6.89
C ILE A 100 6.58 -0.88 -6.49
N THR A 101 7.84 -0.64 -6.83
CA THR A 101 8.98 -1.51 -6.51
C THR A 101 9.99 -0.73 -5.68
N TYR A 102 10.56 -1.35 -4.66
CA TYR A 102 11.56 -0.74 -3.79
C TYR A 102 12.43 -1.78 -3.10
N GLU A 103 13.57 -1.36 -2.65
CA GLU A 103 14.43 -2.14 -1.76
C GLU A 103 14.11 -1.82 -0.31
N ARG A 104 14.22 -2.80 0.57
CA ARG A 104 13.95 -2.63 2.01
C ARG A 104 15.04 -3.25 2.86
N ASN A 105 15.67 -2.43 3.67
CA ASN A 105 16.44 -2.87 4.81
C ASN A 105 15.55 -2.88 6.05
N ARG A 106 15.56 -3.99 6.78
CA ARG A 106 14.78 -4.13 8.00
C ARG A 106 15.71 -4.41 9.18
N TYR A 107 15.55 -3.60 10.21
CA TYR A 107 16.22 -3.76 11.50
C TYR A 107 15.15 -3.94 12.55
N THR A 108 15.33 -4.93 13.41
CA THR A 108 14.36 -5.25 14.48
C THR A 108 15.12 -5.54 15.77
N ASN A 109 14.68 -4.94 16.85
CA ASN A 109 15.05 -5.29 18.21
C ASN A 109 13.77 -5.60 19.01
N LYS A 110 13.89 -5.75 20.32
CA LYS A 110 12.76 -6.08 21.21
C LYS A 110 11.66 -5.00 21.20
N SER A 111 12.03 -3.74 21.02
CA SER A 111 11.13 -2.57 21.17
C SER A 111 10.78 -1.90 19.84
N PHE A 112 11.62 -2.03 18.81
CA PHE A 112 11.49 -1.29 17.58
C PHE A 112 11.66 -2.15 16.34
N ARG A 113 10.96 -1.74 15.29
CA ARG A 113 11.22 -2.17 13.91
C ARG A 113 11.42 -0.96 13.04
N PHE A 114 12.59 -0.89 12.41
CA PHE A 114 12.93 0.11 11.42
C PHE A 114 12.87 -0.54 10.04
N ASN A 115 12.17 0.07 9.11
CA ASN A 115 12.20 -0.30 7.70
C ASN A 115 12.68 0.91 6.91
N LEU A 116 13.82 0.80 6.26
CA LEU A 116 14.31 1.80 5.31
C LEU A 116 13.98 1.32 3.90
N ASP A 117 13.09 2.03 3.22
CA ASP A 117 12.73 1.80 1.83
C ASP A 117 13.46 2.80 0.95
N TYR A 118 14.20 2.31 -0.04
CA TYR A 118 15.00 3.11 -0.97
C TYR A 118 14.91 2.55 -2.38
N ASN A 119 15.46 3.26 -3.38
CA ASN A 119 15.34 2.93 -4.80
C ASN A 119 13.87 2.70 -5.19
N ILE A 120 13.00 3.61 -4.73
CA ILE A 120 11.56 3.47 -4.92
C ILE A 120 11.22 3.91 -6.34
N ARG A 121 10.55 3.02 -7.08
CA ARG A 121 10.11 3.26 -8.46
C ARG A 121 8.64 2.92 -8.59
N SER A 122 7.94 3.63 -9.46
CA SER A 122 6.56 3.31 -9.81
C SER A 122 6.37 3.26 -11.32
N GLU A 123 5.45 2.38 -11.74
CA GLU A 123 4.98 2.20 -13.10
C GLU A 123 3.46 2.30 -13.09
N LYS A 124 2.91 3.32 -13.73
CA LYS A 124 1.46 3.54 -13.84
C LYS A 124 0.90 2.75 -15.02
N PHE A 125 -0.18 2.00 -14.79
CA PHE A 125 -0.82 1.18 -15.81
C PHE A 125 -1.95 1.91 -16.55
N THR A 126 -2.54 2.93 -15.92
CA THR A 126 -3.60 3.75 -16.52
C THR A 126 -3.02 4.85 -17.41
N VAL A 127 -3.82 5.36 -18.35
CA VAL A 127 -3.44 6.46 -19.25
C VAL A 127 -3.51 7.80 -18.49
N PRO A 128 -2.53 8.69 -18.64
CA PRO A 128 -1.24 8.48 -19.32
C PRO A 128 -0.34 7.51 -18.55
N LYS A 129 0.36 6.63 -19.27
CA LYS A 129 1.35 5.73 -18.68
C LYS A 129 2.63 6.49 -18.42
N TYR A 130 3.18 6.36 -17.23
CA TYR A 130 4.50 6.91 -16.91
C TYR A 130 5.21 6.09 -15.84
N ASN A 131 6.53 6.19 -15.84
CA ASN A 131 7.39 5.66 -14.82
C ASN A 131 7.93 6.82 -13.99
N LYS A 132 8.03 6.62 -12.68
CA LYS A 132 8.54 7.62 -11.75
C LYS A 132 9.56 7.00 -10.81
N GLU A 133 10.67 7.67 -10.63
CA GLU A 133 11.63 7.40 -9.56
C GLU A 133 11.42 8.40 -8.42
N PHE A 134 11.41 7.88 -7.20
CA PHE A 134 11.23 8.72 -6.01
C PHE A 134 12.60 9.23 -5.56
N LYS A 135 12.73 10.52 -5.41
CA LYS A 135 13.99 11.15 -4.96
C LYS A 135 14.36 10.77 -3.51
N ASN A 136 13.37 10.47 -2.68
CA ASN A 136 13.53 10.27 -1.24
C ASN A 136 13.41 8.81 -0.86
N SER A 137 14.24 8.39 0.11
CA SER A 137 14.04 7.14 0.86
C SER A 137 12.99 7.35 1.96
N VAL A 138 12.38 6.26 2.41
CA VAL A 138 11.33 6.29 3.44
C VAL A 138 11.75 5.47 4.64
N LEU A 139 11.89 6.13 5.79
CA LEU A 139 12.09 5.46 7.07
C LEU A 139 10.74 5.26 7.76
N GLU A 140 10.37 4.01 8.01
CA GLU A 140 9.17 3.62 8.77
C GLU A 140 9.61 3.07 10.13
N ILE A 141 9.24 3.75 11.21
CA ILE A 141 9.51 3.33 12.58
C ILE A 141 8.23 2.77 13.19
N LYS A 142 8.30 1.54 13.68
CA LYS A 142 7.22 0.87 14.40
C LYS A 142 7.66 0.53 15.80
N SER A 143 6.89 0.98 16.78
CA SER A 143 7.03 0.62 18.19
C SER A 143 5.65 0.32 18.77
N PRO A 144 5.52 -0.64 19.67
CA PRO A 144 4.31 -0.82 20.46
C PRO A 144 4.14 0.28 21.51
N TYR A 145 5.20 1.04 21.82
CA TYR A 145 5.22 2.09 22.84
C TYR A 145 5.34 3.46 22.21
N ILE A 146 4.31 4.30 22.36
CA ILE A 146 4.25 5.65 21.76
C ILE A 146 5.38 6.54 22.31
N ASN A 147 5.61 6.55 23.62
CA ASN A 147 6.64 7.39 24.25
C ASN A 147 8.04 7.11 23.72
N GLN A 148 8.43 5.85 23.63
CA GLN A 148 9.73 5.47 23.07
C GLN A 148 9.92 5.88 21.60
N LYS A 149 8.83 5.94 20.85
CA LYS A 149 8.87 6.41 19.46
C LYS A 149 9.19 7.90 19.41
N ASN A 150 8.62 8.70 20.29
CA ASN A 150 8.87 10.12 20.38
C ASN A 150 10.33 10.42 20.78
N GLU A 151 10.89 9.69 21.74
CA GLU A 151 12.30 9.80 22.12
C GLU A 151 13.26 9.61 20.92
N ILE A 152 12.96 8.68 20.01
CA ILE A 152 13.77 8.49 18.80
C ILE A 152 13.64 9.68 17.86
N PHE A 153 12.43 10.23 17.68
CA PHE A 153 12.23 11.39 16.83
C PHE A 153 13.01 12.59 17.37
N ASP A 154 12.94 12.85 18.67
CA ASP A 154 13.65 13.93 19.32
C ASP A 154 15.17 13.74 19.25
N MET A 155 15.67 12.52 19.55
CA MET A 155 17.10 12.21 19.55
C MET A 155 17.76 12.41 18.17
N TYR A 156 17.04 12.12 17.10
CA TYR A 156 17.56 12.21 15.72
C TYR A 156 16.99 13.39 14.93
N ASN A 157 16.29 14.31 15.59
CA ASN A 157 15.63 15.45 14.96
C ASN A 157 14.77 15.05 13.74
N LEU A 158 13.94 14.01 13.91
CA LEU A 158 13.09 13.47 12.85
C LEU A 158 11.69 14.05 12.95
N GLU A 159 11.13 14.42 11.82
CA GLU A 159 9.73 14.81 11.70
C GLU A 159 8.86 13.65 11.20
N GLN A 160 7.71 13.48 11.83
CA GLN A 160 6.73 12.51 11.37
C GLN A 160 5.91 13.11 10.23
N VAL A 161 5.98 12.48 9.05
CA VAL A 161 5.22 12.89 7.88
C VAL A 161 4.18 11.84 7.48
N SER A 162 3.06 12.29 6.93
CA SER A 162 2.09 11.41 6.28
C SER A 162 2.61 11.03 4.89
N TYR A 163 3.16 9.83 4.76
CA TYR A 163 3.76 9.37 3.52
C TYR A 163 3.05 8.13 2.96
N SER A 164 2.46 8.27 1.79
CA SER A 164 1.85 7.16 1.06
C SER A 164 2.49 7.01 -0.31
N LYS A 165 3.30 5.94 -0.49
CA LYS A 165 3.89 5.61 -1.80
C LYS A 165 2.84 5.54 -2.91
N TYR A 166 1.63 5.02 -2.60
CA TYR A 166 0.51 4.90 -3.54
C TYR A 166 0.04 6.28 -4.05
N ILE A 167 -0.16 7.23 -3.13
CA ILE A 167 -0.58 8.59 -3.50
C ILE A 167 0.52 9.28 -4.32
N ILE A 168 1.77 9.24 -3.84
CA ILE A 168 2.89 9.92 -4.50
C ILE A 168 3.15 9.33 -5.90
N ALA A 169 2.97 8.02 -6.06
CA ALA A 169 3.13 7.36 -7.36
C ALA A 169 2.09 7.82 -8.41
N LEU A 170 0.93 8.29 -7.97
CA LEU A 170 -0.18 8.71 -8.85
C LEU A 170 -0.31 10.22 -9.02
N LYS A 171 0.34 11.01 -8.15
CA LYS A 171 0.42 12.46 -8.35
C LYS A 171 1.27 12.78 -9.56
N ASP A 172 0.80 13.70 -10.40
CA ASP A 172 1.51 14.13 -11.60
C ASP A 172 2.92 14.64 -11.28
N PRO A 173 3.92 14.33 -12.12
CA PRO A 173 5.29 14.80 -11.92
C PRO A 173 5.43 16.32 -11.91
N GLU A 174 4.56 17.06 -12.60
CA GLU A 174 4.60 18.52 -12.75
C GLU A 174 4.35 19.30 -11.44
N TYR A 175 3.82 18.63 -10.40
CA TYR A 175 3.56 19.27 -9.10
C TYR A 175 4.78 19.27 -8.14
N TYR A 176 5.95 18.82 -8.57
CA TYR A 176 7.16 18.71 -7.73
C TYR A 176 8.45 19.25 -8.40
N SER A 177 8.29 20.05 -9.46
CA SER A 177 9.42 20.82 -10.04
C SER A 177 9.70 22.10 -9.27
#